data_63a366b23ca3cd2bd859c8522770a26a
#
_entry.id   63a366b23ca3cd2bd859c8522770a26a
#
_cell.length_a   1.000
_cell.length_b   1.000
_cell.length_c   1.000
_cell.angle_alpha   90.00
_cell.angle_beta   90.00
_cell.angle_gamma   90.00
#
_symmetry.space_group_name_H-M   'P 1'
#
loop_
_entity.id
_entity.type
_entity.pdbx_description
1 polymer ?
#
loop_
_entity_poly.entity_id
_entity_poly.type
_entity_poly.pdbx_seq_one_letter_code
_entity_poly.pdbx_strand_id
1 'polypeptide(L)'
;KANTFDRKIAVYVPGRKNIGKTPLDQLQLNPFDIVRIPEATAQVMPHLDRLKSIFNASFPMYEILPVILEEALVDLYGSQGWLEEELPPDEVQCPTLSQMHDRLSDLIRSKGYEERITLNITAAMKTRISSLMRGWKGNLFDHPTSTPWADLFDRPVVINLQQMGDDADKCFTMALLLNFLYEYRQAQHETEGSPESSTLRHLAIIEEAHRILRKASSSVGESNPQAKMGNMFSDILAEIRAYGQGMAIIDQVPAKLIPDAIKNTNLKIIHRLVAADDRDAMASAMALTEDQAKVIARLKVGQAI
;
A
#
# COMPACT_ATOMS: atom_id res chain seq x y z
N LYS A 1 -39.10 4.64 1.47
CA LYS A 1 -38.00 4.21 2.38
C LYS A 1 -36.90 5.19 2.20
N ALA A 2 -36.62 6.02 3.20
CA ALA A 2 -35.58 7.04 3.15
C ALA A 2 -34.23 6.40 2.85
N ASN A 3 -33.52 6.92 1.84
CA ASN A 3 -32.13 6.55 1.55
C ASN A 3 -31.27 7.03 2.72
N THR A 4 -30.80 6.08 3.53
CA THR A 4 -29.96 6.34 4.71
C THR A 4 -28.51 6.69 4.39
N PHE A 5 -28.14 6.88 3.12
CA PHE A 5 -26.81 7.31 2.68
C PHE A 5 -26.78 8.80 2.34
N ASP A 6 -26.90 9.63 3.37
CA ASP A 6 -26.77 11.08 3.22
C ASP A 6 -25.31 11.56 3.37
N ARG A 7 -24.34 10.64 3.38
CA ARG A 7 -22.91 10.96 3.39
C ARG A 7 -22.39 11.07 1.97
N LYS A 8 -21.98 12.26 1.58
CA LYS A 8 -21.34 12.49 0.28
C LYS A 8 -20.08 11.62 0.17
N ILE A 9 -20.04 10.74 -0.85
CA ILE A 9 -18.87 9.91 -1.14
C ILE A 9 -17.81 10.81 -1.79
N ALA A 10 -16.60 10.83 -1.21
CA ALA A 10 -15.46 11.48 -1.83
C ALA A 10 -14.89 10.57 -2.94
N VAL A 11 -14.58 11.13 -4.10
CA VAL A 11 -14.03 10.39 -5.24
C VAL A 11 -12.72 11.02 -5.67
N TYR A 12 -11.64 10.25 -5.54
CA TYR A 12 -10.32 10.64 -5.99
C TYR A 12 -9.94 9.85 -7.25
N VAL A 13 -9.47 10.56 -8.27
CA VAL A 13 -8.96 9.95 -9.51
C VAL A 13 -7.61 10.57 -9.84
N PRO A 14 -6.49 9.94 -9.41
CA PRO A 14 -5.16 10.46 -9.68
C PRO A 14 -4.97 10.80 -11.17
N GLY A 15 -4.44 11.99 -11.43
CA GLY A 15 -4.26 12.49 -12.79
C GLY A 15 -5.48 13.16 -13.42
N ARG A 16 -6.64 13.20 -12.75
CA ARG A 16 -7.83 13.92 -13.23
C ARG A 16 -8.30 14.99 -12.24
N LYS A 17 -8.64 16.15 -12.78
CA LYS A 17 -9.23 17.25 -12.02
C LYS A 17 -10.77 17.25 -12.03
N ASN A 18 -11.38 16.60 -13.01
CA ASN A 18 -12.84 16.57 -13.20
C ASN A 18 -13.31 15.22 -13.74
N ILE A 19 -14.56 14.84 -13.42
CA ILE A 19 -15.33 13.85 -14.17
C ILE A 19 -16.50 14.60 -14.85
N GLY A 20 -16.43 14.72 -16.19
CA GLY A 20 -17.34 15.59 -16.92
C GLY A 20 -17.20 17.03 -16.45
N LYS A 21 -18.29 17.62 -15.90
CA LYS A 21 -18.30 18.98 -15.35
C LYS A 21 -18.08 19.03 -13.82
N THR A 22 -18.00 17.87 -13.16
CA THR A 22 -17.89 17.78 -11.69
C THR A 22 -16.42 17.83 -11.29
N PRO A 23 -15.98 18.83 -10.48
CA PRO A 23 -14.64 18.86 -9.91
C PRO A 23 -14.41 17.67 -9.01
N LEU A 24 -13.19 17.15 -9.01
CA LEU A 24 -12.73 16.11 -8.11
C LEU A 24 -11.79 16.68 -7.05
N ASP A 25 -11.89 16.14 -5.85
CA ASP A 25 -10.88 16.39 -4.84
C ASP A 25 -9.53 15.82 -5.31
N GLN A 26 -8.45 16.55 -5.08
CA GLN A 26 -7.12 16.11 -5.46
C GLN A 26 -6.54 15.24 -4.33
N LEU A 27 -6.16 14.02 -4.65
CA LEU A 27 -5.43 13.15 -3.74
C LEU A 27 -3.98 13.61 -3.67
N GLN A 28 -3.49 13.81 -2.45
CA GLN A 28 -2.08 14.00 -2.12
C GLN A 28 -1.65 12.85 -1.22
N LEU A 29 -0.55 12.20 -1.56
CA LEU A 29 -0.08 11.00 -0.87
C LEU A 29 1.45 11.03 -0.82
N ASN A 30 1.99 11.80 0.11
CA ASN A 30 3.44 11.84 0.32
C ASN A 30 3.92 10.47 0.85
N PRO A 31 4.80 9.75 0.12
CA PRO A 31 5.31 8.46 0.58
C PRO A 31 6.07 8.54 1.90
N PHE A 32 6.61 9.71 2.21
CA PHE A 32 7.41 9.97 3.41
C PHE A 32 6.60 10.59 4.56
N ASP A 33 5.30 10.72 4.42
CA ASP A 33 4.46 11.25 5.49
C ASP A 33 4.40 10.26 6.65
N ILE A 34 4.35 10.77 7.86
CA ILE A 34 4.21 9.99 9.09
C ILE A 34 2.83 10.22 9.67
N VAL A 35 2.12 9.15 9.95
CA VAL A 35 0.82 9.25 10.62
C VAL A 35 1.03 9.77 12.04
N ARG A 36 0.48 10.96 12.29
CA ARG A 36 0.43 11.58 13.61
C ARG A 36 -1.01 11.68 14.06
N ILE A 37 -1.30 11.16 15.23
CA ILE A 37 -2.54 11.37 15.96
C ILE A 37 -2.12 11.91 17.34
N PRO A 38 -2.79 12.94 17.88
CA PRO A 38 -2.47 13.43 19.22
C PRO A 38 -2.44 12.29 20.24
N GLU A 39 -1.43 12.28 21.09
CA GLU A 39 -1.20 11.27 22.14
C GLU A 39 -0.75 9.88 21.66
N ALA A 40 -0.73 9.60 20.34
CA ALA A 40 -0.17 8.36 19.80
C ALA A 40 1.33 8.48 19.53
N THR A 41 2.04 7.36 19.69
CA THR A 41 3.47 7.30 19.38
C THR A 41 3.67 7.20 17.85
N ALA A 42 4.39 8.16 17.27
CA ALA A 42 4.70 8.10 15.84
C ALA A 42 5.68 6.95 15.54
N GLN A 43 5.30 6.10 14.58
CA GLN A 43 6.01 4.87 14.24
C GLN A 43 7.03 5.09 13.10
N VAL A 44 8.05 5.94 13.33
CA VAL A 44 9.00 6.36 12.26
C VAL A 44 9.78 5.18 11.70
N MET A 45 10.54 4.45 12.53
CA MET A 45 11.35 3.33 12.05
C MET A 45 10.53 2.19 11.43
N PRO A 46 9.42 1.73 12.04
CA PRO A 46 8.53 0.76 11.39
C PRO A 46 7.95 1.26 10.06
N HIS A 47 7.64 2.57 9.93
CA HIS A 47 7.23 3.16 8.67
C HIS A 47 8.34 3.05 7.60
N LEU A 48 9.59 3.43 7.92
CA LEU A 48 10.72 3.34 7.00
C LEU A 48 10.97 1.91 6.51
N ASP A 49 10.87 0.91 7.38
CA ASP A 49 11.04 -0.50 7.01
C ASP A 49 9.95 -0.98 6.04
N ARG A 50 8.70 -0.59 6.28
CA ARG A 50 7.59 -0.90 5.37
C ARG A 50 7.72 -0.13 4.05
N LEU A 51 8.07 1.15 4.11
CA LEU A 51 8.27 1.99 2.93
C LEU A 51 9.40 1.44 2.03
N LYS A 52 10.53 1.03 2.60
CA LYS A 52 11.62 0.35 1.89
C LYS A 52 11.10 -0.89 1.15
N SER A 53 10.30 -1.71 1.83
CA SER A 53 9.71 -2.92 1.24
C SER A 53 8.76 -2.60 0.09
N ILE A 54 7.95 -1.57 0.22
CA ILE A 54 7.02 -1.07 -0.79
C ILE A 54 7.77 -0.57 -2.03
N PHE A 55 8.82 0.25 -1.84
CA PHE A 55 9.65 0.74 -2.95
C PHE A 55 10.32 -0.41 -3.71
N ASN A 56 10.96 -1.34 -2.98
CA ASN A 56 11.67 -2.46 -3.58
C ASN A 56 10.74 -3.39 -4.36
N ALA A 57 9.51 -3.58 -3.90
CA ALA A 57 8.55 -4.45 -4.57
C ALA A 57 7.87 -3.79 -5.77
N SER A 58 7.67 -2.48 -5.73
CA SER A 58 7.02 -1.72 -6.80
C SER A 58 8.00 -1.37 -7.93
N PHE A 59 9.23 -1.03 -7.57
CA PHE A 59 10.26 -0.63 -8.54
C PHE A 59 11.45 -1.58 -8.48
N PRO A 60 11.79 -2.29 -9.56
CA PRO A 60 12.91 -3.22 -9.55
C PRO A 60 14.20 -2.54 -9.08
N MET A 61 14.73 -3.01 -7.95
CA MET A 61 16.00 -2.56 -7.38
C MET A 61 16.89 -3.78 -7.19
N TYR A 62 18.06 -3.75 -7.81
CA TYR A 62 18.99 -4.87 -7.80
C TYR A 62 20.27 -4.50 -7.07
N GLU A 63 20.97 -5.51 -6.61
CA GLU A 63 22.30 -5.40 -6.00
C GLU A 63 22.31 -4.44 -4.81
N ILE A 64 23.01 -3.32 -4.93
CA ILE A 64 23.22 -2.35 -3.86
C ILE A 64 22.08 -1.33 -3.71
N LEU A 65 21.18 -1.19 -4.69
CA LEU A 65 20.16 -0.14 -4.69
C LEU A 65 19.20 -0.21 -3.48
N PRO A 66 18.76 -1.39 -2.99
CA PRO A 66 17.95 -1.48 -1.76
C PRO A 66 18.66 -0.92 -0.52
N VAL A 67 19.98 -1.12 -0.42
CA VAL A 67 20.79 -0.60 0.69
C VAL A 67 20.92 0.92 0.59
N ILE A 68 21.20 1.43 -0.61
CA ILE A 68 21.25 2.89 -0.84
C ILE A 68 19.90 3.55 -0.55
N LEU A 69 18.79 2.91 -0.90
CA LEU A 69 17.45 3.43 -0.56
C LEU A 69 17.26 3.53 0.96
N GLU A 70 17.62 2.49 1.71
CA GLU A 70 17.52 2.46 3.16
C GLU A 70 18.33 3.58 3.81
N GLU A 71 19.60 3.70 3.41
CA GLU A 71 20.47 4.75 3.92
C GLU A 71 19.98 6.15 3.54
N ALA A 72 19.45 6.32 2.33
CA ALA A 72 18.88 7.60 1.89
C ALA A 72 17.61 7.97 2.69
N LEU A 73 16.77 7.00 3.03
CA LEU A 73 15.62 7.22 3.91
C LEU A 73 16.08 7.65 5.31
N VAL A 74 17.00 6.91 5.91
CA VAL A 74 17.53 7.23 7.25
C VAL A 74 18.19 8.60 7.27
N ASP A 75 19.04 8.92 6.27
CA ASP A 75 19.68 10.24 6.16
C ASP A 75 18.66 11.37 6.00
N LEU A 76 17.63 11.13 5.18
CA LEU A 76 16.59 12.12 4.91
C LEU A 76 15.79 12.48 6.16
N TYR A 77 15.34 11.48 6.91
CA TYR A 77 14.58 11.69 8.16
C TYR A 77 15.47 12.20 9.29
N GLY A 78 16.68 11.64 9.45
CA GLY A 78 17.62 12.07 10.48
C GLY A 78 18.01 13.54 10.35
N SER A 79 18.18 14.03 9.11
CA SER A 79 18.52 15.45 8.87
C SER A 79 17.44 16.45 9.28
N GLN A 80 16.23 15.99 9.55
CA GLN A 80 15.08 16.79 9.97
C GLN A 80 14.65 16.52 11.43
N GLY A 81 15.45 15.73 12.16
CA GLY A 81 15.18 15.42 13.57
C GLY A 81 14.15 14.33 13.82
N TRP A 82 13.72 13.58 12.77
CA TRP A 82 12.70 12.54 12.90
C TRP A 82 13.17 11.26 13.60
N LEU A 83 14.48 11.08 13.75
CA LEU A 83 15.08 9.88 14.37
C LEU A 83 15.61 10.14 15.77
N GLU A 84 15.34 11.30 16.34
CA GLU A 84 15.70 11.68 17.71
C GLU A 84 14.71 11.10 18.71
N GLU A 85 15.06 11.09 20.01
CA GLU A 85 14.17 10.61 21.08
C GLU A 85 12.90 11.46 21.18
N GLU A 86 13.05 12.77 20.98
CA GLU A 86 11.92 13.70 20.88
C GLU A 86 11.61 13.95 19.39
N LEU A 87 10.40 13.64 18.98
CA LEU A 87 9.96 13.93 17.62
C LEU A 87 9.94 15.43 17.35
N PRO A 88 10.22 15.84 16.10
CA PRO A 88 10.14 17.25 15.74
C PRO A 88 8.71 17.78 15.99
N PRO A 89 8.57 19.11 16.24
CA PRO A 89 7.27 19.77 16.38
C PRO A 89 6.33 19.47 15.21
N ASP A 90 5.03 19.61 15.44
CA ASP A 90 4.01 19.32 14.40
C ASP A 90 4.12 20.21 13.16
N GLU A 91 4.74 21.39 13.28
CA GLU A 91 5.02 22.29 12.16
C GLU A 91 6.11 21.76 11.22
N VAL A 92 6.95 20.84 11.70
CA VAL A 92 7.98 20.21 10.84
C VAL A 92 7.31 19.25 9.88
N GLN A 93 7.40 19.61 8.61
CA GLN A 93 6.85 18.80 7.52
C GLN A 93 7.70 17.55 7.28
N CYS A 94 7.06 16.47 6.84
CA CYS A 94 7.76 15.29 6.41
C CYS A 94 8.57 15.55 5.13
N PRO A 95 9.65 14.78 4.90
CA PRO A 95 10.44 14.89 3.68
C PRO A 95 9.60 14.72 2.41
N THR A 96 10.12 15.17 1.26
CA THR A 96 9.47 15.03 -0.04
C THR A 96 10.34 14.24 -1.03
N LEU A 97 9.74 13.78 -2.14
CA LEU A 97 10.49 13.12 -3.22
C LEU A 97 11.55 14.05 -3.83
N SER A 98 11.27 15.34 -3.95
CA SER A 98 12.22 16.34 -4.40
C SER A 98 13.44 16.42 -3.49
N GLN A 99 13.24 16.48 -2.18
CA GLN A 99 14.33 16.49 -1.20
C GLN A 99 15.15 15.19 -1.25
N MET A 100 14.50 14.03 -1.36
CA MET A 100 15.17 12.75 -1.54
C MET A 100 16.02 12.73 -2.80
N HIS A 101 15.45 13.18 -3.93
CA HIS A 101 16.15 13.25 -5.21
C HIS A 101 17.41 14.11 -5.15
N ASP A 102 17.33 15.26 -4.49
CA ASP A 102 18.47 16.20 -4.40
C ASP A 102 19.59 15.65 -3.52
N ARG A 103 19.27 15.02 -2.40
CA ARG A 103 20.25 14.45 -1.47
C ARG A 103 20.97 13.20 -1.98
N LEU A 104 20.35 12.42 -2.88
CA LEU A 104 20.88 11.15 -3.36
C LEU A 104 22.31 11.28 -3.93
N SER A 105 22.62 12.35 -4.65
CA SER A 105 23.95 12.52 -5.26
C SER A 105 25.05 12.65 -4.22
N ASP A 106 24.82 13.42 -3.17
CA ASP A 106 25.80 13.68 -2.12
C ASP A 106 25.97 12.45 -1.23
N LEU A 107 24.87 11.78 -0.90
CA LEU A 107 24.90 10.52 -0.16
C LEU A 107 25.72 9.46 -0.90
N ILE A 108 25.46 9.22 -2.18
CA ILE A 108 26.16 8.18 -2.95
C ILE A 108 27.65 8.54 -3.13
N ARG A 109 27.99 9.82 -3.32
CA ARG A 109 29.38 10.28 -3.37
C ARG A 109 30.12 10.06 -2.06
N SER A 110 29.47 10.30 -0.92
CA SER A 110 30.08 10.10 0.41
C SER A 110 30.50 8.66 0.67
N LYS A 111 29.97 7.68 -0.07
CA LYS A 111 30.35 6.27 0.03
C LYS A 111 31.71 5.94 -0.54
N GLY A 112 32.29 6.82 -1.34
CA GLY A 112 33.65 6.63 -1.88
C GLY A 112 33.76 5.51 -2.92
N TYR A 113 32.65 5.14 -3.60
CA TYR A 113 32.71 4.19 -4.71
C TYR A 113 33.53 4.77 -5.89
N GLU A 114 34.06 3.87 -6.72
CA GLU A 114 34.66 4.26 -8.01
C GLU A 114 33.69 5.17 -8.80
N GLU A 115 34.21 6.18 -9.48
CA GLU A 115 33.44 7.21 -10.17
C GLU A 115 32.35 6.64 -11.10
N ARG A 116 32.69 5.61 -11.87
CA ARG A 116 31.77 4.94 -12.79
C ARG A 116 30.62 4.27 -12.03
N ILE A 117 30.90 3.64 -10.90
CA ILE A 117 29.90 2.99 -10.04
C ILE A 117 29.00 4.05 -9.42
N THR A 118 29.58 5.12 -8.88
CA THR A 118 28.87 6.28 -8.33
C THR A 118 27.87 6.86 -9.33
N LEU A 119 28.30 7.09 -10.57
CA LEU A 119 27.44 7.63 -11.63
C LEU A 119 26.29 6.67 -11.97
N ASN A 120 26.56 5.37 -12.09
CA ASN A 120 25.54 4.38 -12.42
C ASN A 120 24.48 4.26 -11.33
N ILE A 121 24.90 4.16 -10.07
CA ILE A 121 23.97 4.09 -8.92
C ILE A 121 23.14 5.37 -8.83
N THR A 122 23.79 6.54 -8.93
CA THR A 122 23.09 7.82 -8.88
C THR A 122 22.06 7.95 -10.00
N ALA A 123 22.42 7.62 -11.23
CA ALA A 123 21.49 7.65 -12.37
C ALA A 123 20.32 6.69 -12.16
N ALA A 124 20.59 5.46 -11.70
CA ALA A 124 19.56 4.45 -11.45
C ALA A 124 18.56 4.91 -10.37
N MET A 125 19.04 5.41 -9.23
CA MET A 125 18.20 5.89 -8.13
C MET A 125 17.40 7.13 -8.53
N LYS A 126 18.07 8.15 -9.08
CA LYS A 126 17.40 9.40 -9.50
C LYS A 126 16.35 9.16 -10.57
N THR A 127 16.58 8.25 -11.51
CA THR A 127 15.58 7.91 -12.54
C THR A 127 14.30 7.35 -11.91
N ARG A 128 14.42 6.49 -10.90
CA ARG A 128 13.27 5.91 -10.19
C ARG A 128 12.48 6.97 -9.42
N ILE A 129 13.16 7.77 -8.61
CA ILE A 129 12.51 8.86 -7.87
C ILE A 129 11.88 9.87 -8.84
N SER A 130 12.62 10.30 -9.88
CA SER A 130 12.09 11.23 -10.89
C SER A 130 10.86 10.68 -11.62
N SER A 131 10.72 9.36 -11.77
CA SER A 131 9.53 8.78 -12.41
C SER A 131 8.25 9.05 -11.62
N LEU A 132 8.34 9.11 -10.29
CA LEU A 132 7.23 9.44 -9.38
C LEU A 132 6.92 10.95 -9.33
N MET A 133 7.84 11.79 -9.78
CA MET A 133 7.69 13.25 -9.78
C MET A 133 7.18 13.80 -11.11
N ARG A 134 7.07 12.97 -12.16
CA ARG A 134 6.71 13.45 -13.51
C ARG A 134 5.21 13.71 -13.66
N GLY A 135 4.90 14.91 -14.16
CA GLY A 135 3.53 15.28 -14.52
C GLY A 135 2.56 15.21 -13.35
N TRP A 136 1.43 14.55 -13.53
CA TRP A 136 0.41 14.43 -12.50
C TRP A 136 0.85 13.58 -11.29
N LYS A 137 1.86 12.71 -11.43
CA LYS A 137 2.40 11.93 -10.31
C LYS A 137 3.09 12.82 -9.29
N GLY A 138 3.81 13.86 -9.73
CA GLY A 138 4.35 14.86 -8.82
C GLY A 138 3.26 15.54 -7.98
N ASN A 139 2.10 15.83 -8.59
CA ASN A 139 0.97 16.37 -7.85
C ASN A 139 0.35 15.37 -6.85
N LEU A 140 0.57 14.08 -7.02
CA LEU A 140 0.13 13.03 -6.11
C LEU A 140 1.14 12.77 -4.99
N PHE A 141 2.43 12.64 -5.33
CA PHE A 141 3.42 12.08 -4.43
C PHE A 141 4.43 13.10 -3.87
N ASP A 142 4.66 14.23 -4.56
CA ASP A 142 5.70 15.20 -4.20
C ASP A 142 5.09 16.41 -3.46
N HIS A 143 4.54 16.15 -2.29
CA HIS A 143 3.95 17.13 -1.40
C HIS A 143 4.53 16.99 0.02
N PRO A 144 4.60 18.09 0.79
CA PRO A 144 5.08 18.02 2.16
C PRO A 144 4.10 17.32 3.13
N THR A 145 2.83 17.21 2.74
CA THR A 145 1.76 16.58 3.54
C THR A 145 0.83 15.77 2.63
N SER A 146 0.23 14.72 3.16
CA SER A 146 -0.82 13.96 2.50
C SER A 146 -2.21 14.59 2.71
N THR A 147 -3.18 14.14 1.94
CA THR A 147 -4.60 14.35 2.24
C THR A 147 -4.86 13.87 3.66
N PRO A 148 -5.59 14.63 4.52
CA PRO A 148 -5.82 14.25 5.91
C PRO A 148 -6.34 12.82 6.03
N TRP A 149 -5.74 12.04 6.93
CA TRP A 149 -6.05 10.60 7.07
C TRP A 149 -7.51 10.35 7.43
N ALA A 150 -8.11 11.21 8.26
CA ALA A 150 -9.54 11.13 8.56
C ALA A 150 -10.42 11.33 7.30
N ASP A 151 -9.97 12.15 6.36
CA ASP A 151 -10.67 12.35 5.08
C ASP A 151 -10.57 11.13 4.16
N LEU A 152 -9.54 10.30 4.32
CA LEU A 152 -9.36 9.08 3.53
C LEU A 152 -9.99 7.85 4.21
N PHE A 153 -9.94 7.78 5.56
CA PHE A 153 -10.21 6.54 6.28
C PHE A 153 -11.40 6.57 7.23
N ASP A 154 -12.01 7.75 7.51
CA ASP A 154 -13.16 7.85 8.42
C ASP A 154 -14.48 8.23 7.72
N ARG A 155 -14.45 8.38 6.41
CA ARG A 155 -15.65 8.63 5.59
C ARG A 155 -15.69 7.73 4.35
N PRO A 156 -16.83 7.60 3.68
CA PRO A 156 -16.91 6.85 2.42
C PRO A 156 -16.05 7.50 1.32
N VAL A 157 -15.08 6.76 0.81
CA VAL A 157 -14.13 7.21 -0.21
C VAL A 157 -14.02 6.19 -1.32
N VAL A 158 -13.88 6.65 -2.56
CA VAL A 158 -13.50 5.84 -3.72
C VAL A 158 -12.22 6.41 -4.32
N ILE A 159 -11.17 5.61 -4.37
CA ILE A 159 -9.90 5.96 -5.03
C ILE A 159 -9.80 5.13 -6.31
N ASN A 160 -10.00 5.77 -7.45
CA ASN A 160 -9.99 5.11 -8.75
C ASN A 160 -8.61 5.22 -9.42
N LEU A 161 -7.85 4.12 -9.41
CA LEU A 161 -6.51 4.04 -9.98
C LEU A 161 -6.49 3.64 -11.47
N GLN A 162 -7.64 3.50 -12.11
CA GLN A 162 -7.74 3.05 -13.51
C GLN A 162 -6.94 3.92 -14.49
N GLN A 163 -6.83 5.22 -14.19
CA GLN A 163 -6.11 6.18 -15.05
C GLN A 163 -4.58 6.08 -14.94
N MET A 164 -4.07 5.40 -13.92
CA MET A 164 -2.65 5.09 -13.81
C MET A 164 -2.30 4.01 -14.84
N GLY A 165 -1.51 4.37 -15.85
CA GLY A 165 -1.17 3.46 -16.95
C GLY A 165 -0.15 2.40 -16.56
N ASP A 166 0.71 2.68 -15.56
CA ASP A 166 1.77 1.80 -15.11
C ASP A 166 1.33 0.94 -13.93
N ASP A 167 1.57 -0.36 -14.02
CA ASP A 167 1.23 -1.31 -12.95
C ASP A 167 2.11 -1.15 -11.70
N ALA A 168 3.35 -0.70 -11.86
CA ALA A 168 4.23 -0.38 -10.73
C ALA A 168 3.70 0.81 -9.93
N ASP A 169 3.23 1.86 -10.60
CA ASP A 169 2.62 3.02 -9.96
C ASP A 169 1.33 2.65 -9.21
N LYS A 170 0.49 1.78 -9.80
CA LYS A 170 -0.72 1.26 -9.12
C LYS A 170 -0.37 0.46 -7.88
N CYS A 171 0.58 -0.48 -8.03
CA CYS A 171 1.07 -1.29 -6.92
C CYS A 171 1.60 -0.40 -5.78
N PHE A 172 2.45 0.57 -6.10
CA PHE A 172 3.01 1.52 -5.15
C PHE A 172 1.92 2.32 -4.42
N THR A 173 0.95 2.88 -5.16
CA THR A 173 -0.16 3.65 -4.58
C THR A 173 -1.02 2.80 -3.66
N MET A 174 -1.41 1.58 -4.10
CA MET A 174 -2.21 0.66 -3.30
C MET A 174 -1.48 0.25 -2.02
N ALA A 175 -0.18 -0.04 -2.14
CA ALA A 175 0.66 -0.43 -1.02
C ALA A 175 0.82 0.70 0.00
N LEU A 176 1.04 1.95 -0.45
CA LEU A 176 1.08 3.12 0.43
C LEU A 176 -0.24 3.34 1.16
N LEU A 177 -1.37 3.30 0.44
CA LEU A 177 -2.69 3.49 1.03
C LEU A 177 -2.99 2.44 2.11
N LEU A 178 -2.63 1.18 1.86
CA LEU A 178 -2.83 0.11 2.85
C LEU A 178 -1.89 0.27 4.04
N ASN A 179 -0.64 0.69 3.82
CA ASN A 179 0.31 0.97 4.90
C ASN A 179 -0.20 2.12 5.78
N PHE A 180 -0.61 3.25 5.19
CA PHE A 180 -1.14 4.39 5.94
C PHE A 180 -2.46 4.07 6.66
N LEU A 181 -3.34 3.27 6.05
CA LEU A 181 -4.54 2.79 6.72
C LEU A 181 -4.18 1.98 7.98
N TYR A 182 -3.20 1.09 7.88
CA TYR A 182 -2.73 0.30 9.01
C TYR A 182 -2.16 1.19 10.12
N GLU A 183 -1.24 2.09 9.78
CA GLU A 183 -0.62 3.03 10.73
C GLU A 183 -1.65 3.93 11.40
N TYR A 184 -2.62 4.43 10.62
CA TYR A 184 -3.69 5.25 11.15
C TYR A 184 -4.58 4.49 12.14
N ARG A 185 -4.96 3.25 11.84
CA ARG A 185 -5.75 2.41 12.75
C ARG A 185 -4.96 1.98 13.98
N GLN A 186 -3.67 1.73 13.84
CA GLN A 186 -2.78 1.43 14.96
C GLN A 186 -2.68 2.65 15.91
N ALA A 187 -2.46 3.84 15.39
CA ALA A 187 -2.40 5.07 16.18
C ALA A 187 -3.74 5.38 16.87
N GLN A 188 -4.88 5.21 16.18
CA GLN A 188 -6.20 5.33 16.82
C GLN A 188 -6.42 4.31 17.93
N HIS A 189 -5.96 3.08 17.73
CA HIS A 189 -6.07 2.03 18.76
C HIS A 189 -5.24 2.35 20.00
N GLU A 190 -4.06 2.92 19.83
CA GLU A 190 -3.18 3.34 20.93
C GLU A 190 -3.85 4.40 21.80
N THR A 191 -4.55 5.38 21.21
CA THR A 191 -5.18 6.48 21.92
C THR A 191 -6.59 6.16 22.45
N GLU A 192 -7.40 5.47 21.67
CA GLU A 192 -8.79 5.20 22.00
C GLU A 192 -9.01 3.83 22.68
N GLY A 193 -7.98 2.96 22.67
CA GLY A 193 -8.06 1.57 23.13
C GLY A 193 -8.74 0.64 22.12
N SER A 194 -8.86 -0.63 22.50
CA SER A 194 -9.53 -1.63 21.68
C SER A 194 -11.00 -1.27 21.51
N PRO A 195 -11.53 -1.27 20.28
CA PRO A 195 -12.98 -1.18 20.08
C PRO A 195 -13.66 -2.36 20.78
N GLU A 196 -14.88 -2.18 21.23
CA GLU A 196 -15.69 -3.32 21.69
C GLU A 196 -15.63 -4.43 20.65
N SER A 197 -15.46 -5.66 21.06
CA SER A 197 -15.04 -6.82 20.25
C SER A 197 -15.91 -7.14 19.01
N SER A 198 -16.99 -6.42 18.78
CA SER A 198 -17.91 -6.57 17.64
C SER A 198 -18.05 -5.32 16.77
N THR A 199 -17.34 -4.24 17.05
CA THR A 199 -17.56 -2.98 16.33
C THR A 199 -16.68 -2.88 15.09
N LEU A 200 -17.31 -2.97 13.90
CA LEU A 200 -16.68 -2.63 12.64
C LEU A 200 -16.66 -1.09 12.49
N ARG A 201 -15.49 -0.48 12.53
CA ARG A 201 -15.32 0.97 12.38
C ARG A 201 -15.34 1.39 10.92
N HIS A 202 -14.66 0.63 10.07
CA HIS A 202 -14.48 0.92 8.66
C HIS A 202 -14.26 -0.37 7.86
N LEU A 203 -14.65 -0.37 6.60
CA LEU A 203 -14.43 -1.46 5.65
C LEU A 203 -13.63 -0.93 4.45
N ALA A 204 -12.42 -1.42 4.27
CA ALA A 204 -11.64 -1.18 3.06
C ALA A 204 -11.90 -2.30 2.05
N ILE A 205 -12.18 -1.91 0.80
CA ILE A 205 -12.41 -2.83 -0.31
C ILE A 205 -11.26 -2.68 -1.29
N ILE A 206 -10.52 -3.74 -1.54
CA ILE A 206 -9.35 -3.77 -2.41
C ILE A 206 -9.66 -4.63 -3.63
N GLU A 207 -9.79 -4.00 -4.79
CA GLU A 207 -9.91 -4.70 -6.08
C GLU A 207 -8.53 -5.00 -6.66
N GLU A 208 -8.42 -6.07 -7.46
CA GLU A 208 -7.16 -6.53 -8.07
C GLU A 208 -6.04 -6.74 -7.01
N ALA A 209 -6.40 -7.36 -5.88
CA ALA A 209 -5.53 -7.48 -4.72
C ALA A 209 -4.21 -8.24 -5.00
N HIS A 210 -4.17 -9.07 -6.06
CA HIS A 210 -2.95 -9.72 -6.51
C HIS A 210 -1.82 -8.73 -6.87
N ARG A 211 -2.08 -7.44 -7.00
CA ARG A 211 -1.04 -6.42 -7.23
C ARG A 211 -0.14 -6.24 -6.02
N ILE A 212 -0.70 -6.36 -4.82
CA ILE A 212 0.02 -6.18 -3.55
C ILE A 212 0.16 -7.49 -2.75
N LEU A 213 -0.72 -8.47 -2.97
CA LEU A 213 -0.75 -9.76 -2.26
C LEU A 213 -0.33 -10.92 -3.17
N ARG A 214 0.65 -10.71 -4.04
CA ARG A 214 1.05 -11.69 -5.05
C ARG A 214 1.92 -12.80 -4.45
N LYS A 215 1.56 -14.04 -4.78
CA LYS A 215 2.41 -15.21 -4.52
C LYS A 215 3.74 -15.09 -5.27
N ALA A 216 4.85 -15.38 -4.60
CA ALA A 216 6.15 -15.44 -5.24
C ALA A 216 6.17 -16.47 -6.36
N SER A 217 6.73 -16.11 -7.51
CA SER A 217 7.15 -17.11 -8.48
C SER A 217 8.35 -17.87 -7.90
N SER A 218 8.34 -19.18 -8.03
CA SER A 218 9.31 -20.12 -7.45
C SER A 218 10.70 -20.06 -8.11
N SER A 219 11.32 -18.89 -8.19
CA SER A 219 12.75 -18.78 -8.52
C SER A 219 13.56 -18.99 -7.24
N VAL A 220 14.19 -20.15 -7.17
CA VAL A 220 15.06 -20.57 -6.08
C VAL A 220 16.26 -19.61 -6.02
N GLY A 221 16.46 -18.94 -4.88
CA GLY A 221 17.74 -18.33 -4.51
C GLY A 221 17.82 -16.82 -4.30
N GLU A 222 16.86 -16.02 -4.75
CA GLU A 222 16.87 -14.58 -4.49
C GLU A 222 15.65 -14.18 -3.64
N SER A 223 15.88 -13.31 -2.65
CA SER A 223 14.78 -12.75 -1.85
C SER A 223 13.88 -11.91 -2.76
N ASN A 224 12.77 -12.49 -3.22
CA ASN A 224 11.81 -11.81 -4.08
C ASN A 224 11.16 -10.64 -3.31
N PRO A 225 11.40 -9.37 -3.69
CA PRO A 225 10.85 -8.21 -2.98
C PRO A 225 9.32 -8.18 -2.96
N GLN A 226 8.67 -8.68 -4.02
CA GLN A 226 7.21 -8.76 -4.09
C GLN A 226 6.66 -9.77 -3.08
N ALA A 227 7.38 -10.87 -2.84
CA ALA A 227 7.01 -11.82 -1.79
C ALA A 227 7.15 -11.23 -0.39
N LYS A 228 8.21 -10.47 -0.14
CA LYS A 228 8.39 -9.77 1.14
C LYS A 228 7.26 -8.78 1.40
N MET A 229 6.90 -7.99 0.41
CA MET A 229 5.76 -7.07 0.51
C MET A 229 4.44 -7.84 0.73
N GLY A 230 4.22 -8.92 0.01
CA GLY A 230 3.04 -9.77 0.18
C GLY A 230 2.94 -10.32 1.61
N ASN A 231 4.05 -10.82 2.18
CA ASN A 231 4.08 -11.30 3.56
C ASN A 231 3.81 -10.16 4.55
N MET A 232 4.45 -9.00 4.38
CA MET A 232 4.20 -7.81 5.21
C MET A 232 2.70 -7.45 5.23
N PHE A 233 2.03 -7.43 4.07
CA PHE A 233 0.61 -7.15 4.02
C PHE A 233 -0.26 -8.29 4.55
N SER A 234 0.20 -9.54 4.48
CA SER A 234 -0.48 -10.66 5.15
C SER A 234 -0.48 -10.50 6.66
N ASP A 235 0.65 -10.06 7.23
CA ASP A 235 0.76 -9.78 8.66
C ASP A 235 -0.16 -8.60 9.04
N ILE A 236 -0.16 -7.53 8.28
CA ILE A 236 -1.10 -6.39 8.45
C ILE A 236 -2.56 -6.87 8.42
N LEU A 237 -2.94 -7.72 7.46
CA LEU A 237 -4.31 -8.26 7.38
C LEU A 237 -4.70 -9.11 8.60
N ALA A 238 -3.74 -9.80 9.21
CA ALA A 238 -3.99 -10.57 10.42
C ALA A 238 -4.21 -9.67 11.65
N GLU A 239 -3.47 -8.58 11.75
CA GLU A 239 -3.48 -7.67 12.90
C GLU A 239 -4.59 -6.60 12.85
N ILE A 240 -4.84 -6.02 11.68
CA ILE A 240 -5.66 -4.81 11.53
C ILE A 240 -7.12 -5.00 12.00
N ARG A 241 -7.57 -6.26 12.05
CA ARG A 241 -8.88 -6.63 12.59
C ARG A 241 -9.03 -6.22 14.05
N ALA A 242 -7.95 -6.33 14.84
CA ALA A 242 -7.97 -5.94 16.26
C ALA A 242 -8.27 -4.46 16.45
N TYR A 243 -8.01 -3.65 15.44
CA TYR A 243 -8.27 -2.20 15.43
C TYR A 243 -9.67 -1.83 14.91
N GLY A 244 -10.55 -2.82 14.71
CA GLY A 244 -11.91 -2.60 14.18
C GLY A 244 -11.97 -2.34 12.68
N GLN A 245 -10.88 -2.63 11.95
CA GLN A 245 -10.81 -2.48 10.50
C GLN A 245 -11.24 -3.76 9.78
N GLY A 246 -12.30 -3.69 8.97
CA GLY A 246 -12.66 -4.74 8.03
C GLY A 246 -11.91 -4.61 6.71
N MET A 247 -11.59 -5.76 6.11
CA MET A 247 -10.94 -5.83 4.81
C MET A 247 -11.72 -6.76 3.87
N ALA A 248 -12.06 -6.28 2.69
CA ALA A 248 -12.63 -7.08 1.61
C ALA A 248 -11.64 -7.15 0.45
N ILE A 249 -11.15 -8.35 0.16
CA ILE A 249 -10.19 -8.63 -0.90
C ILE A 249 -10.97 -9.15 -2.10
N ILE A 250 -10.91 -8.44 -3.24
CA ILE A 250 -11.58 -8.82 -4.48
C ILE A 250 -10.51 -9.14 -5.53
N ASP A 251 -10.58 -10.33 -6.08
CA ASP A 251 -9.66 -10.77 -7.12
C ASP A 251 -10.34 -11.72 -8.11
N GLN A 252 -9.84 -11.73 -9.34
CA GLN A 252 -10.32 -12.60 -10.41
C GLN A 252 -9.53 -13.90 -10.51
N VAL A 253 -8.30 -13.95 -9.97
CA VAL A 253 -7.36 -15.06 -10.10
C VAL A 253 -6.81 -15.45 -8.72
N PRO A 254 -7.60 -16.18 -7.91
CA PRO A 254 -7.20 -16.54 -6.54
C PRO A 254 -5.85 -17.29 -6.46
N ALA A 255 -5.50 -18.09 -7.46
CA ALA A 255 -4.23 -18.80 -7.49
C ALA A 255 -2.99 -17.89 -7.50
N LYS A 256 -3.14 -16.62 -7.87
CA LYS A 256 -2.07 -15.60 -7.80
C LYS A 256 -1.87 -15.00 -6.42
N LEU A 257 -2.87 -15.10 -5.54
CA LEU A 257 -2.79 -14.55 -4.19
C LEU A 257 -1.88 -15.40 -3.30
N ILE A 258 -1.23 -14.75 -2.33
CA ILE A 258 -0.53 -15.48 -1.28
C ILE A 258 -1.53 -16.33 -0.49
N PRO A 259 -1.18 -17.57 -0.12
CA PRO A 259 -2.10 -18.47 0.57
C PRO A 259 -2.67 -17.89 1.86
N ASP A 260 -1.88 -17.12 2.60
CA ASP A 260 -2.30 -16.56 3.87
C ASP A 260 -3.36 -15.47 3.73
N ALA A 261 -3.37 -14.69 2.64
CA ALA A 261 -4.47 -13.77 2.35
C ALA A 261 -5.80 -14.49 2.18
N ILE A 262 -5.79 -15.68 1.53
CA ILE A 262 -6.99 -16.49 1.37
C ILE A 262 -7.40 -17.16 2.69
N LYS A 263 -6.44 -17.67 3.46
CA LYS A 263 -6.70 -18.38 4.73
C LYS A 263 -7.22 -17.44 5.82
N ASN A 264 -6.67 -16.22 5.90
CA ASN A 264 -7.00 -15.26 6.97
C ASN A 264 -8.37 -14.57 6.77
N THR A 265 -9.03 -14.75 5.62
CA THR A 265 -10.39 -14.27 5.39
C THR A 265 -11.41 -15.28 5.91
N ASN A 266 -12.32 -14.87 6.82
CA ASN A 266 -13.33 -15.76 7.38
C ASN A 266 -14.50 -15.98 6.40
N LEU A 267 -14.97 -14.91 5.74
CA LEU A 267 -16.02 -14.98 4.72
C LEU A 267 -15.39 -15.08 3.33
N LYS A 268 -15.83 -16.04 2.55
CA LYS A 268 -15.43 -16.23 1.16
C LYS A 268 -16.67 -16.24 0.29
N ILE A 269 -16.69 -15.39 -0.73
CA ILE A 269 -17.78 -15.33 -1.73
C ILE A 269 -17.15 -15.64 -3.09
N ILE A 270 -17.57 -16.74 -3.71
CA ILE A 270 -17.01 -17.22 -4.96
C ILE A 270 -18.04 -17.17 -6.06
N HIS A 271 -17.74 -16.43 -7.11
CA HIS A 271 -18.43 -16.53 -8.39
C HIS A 271 -17.84 -17.67 -9.24
N ARG A 272 -18.33 -17.85 -10.45
CA ARG A 272 -17.86 -18.92 -11.35
C ARG A 272 -16.36 -18.81 -11.60
N LEU A 273 -15.61 -19.87 -11.28
CA LEU A 273 -14.21 -20.06 -11.62
C LEU A 273 -14.07 -21.22 -12.60
N VAL A 274 -13.46 -20.97 -13.77
CA VAL A 274 -13.32 -21.98 -14.84
C VAL A 274 -11.95 -22.67 -14.77
N ALA A 275 -10.88 -21.94 -14.42
CA ALA A 275 -9.53 -22.48 -14.30
C ALA A 275 -9.44 -23.50 -13.15
N ALA A 276 -8.73 -24.60 -13.37
CA ALA A 276 -8.65 -25.68 -12.38
C ALA A 276 -7.85 -25.24 -11.14
N ASP A 277 -6.72 -24.59 -11.35
CA ASP A 277 -5.83 -24.08 -10.30
C ASP A 277 -6.53 -23.06 -9.37
N ASP A 278 -7.37 -22.18 -9.92
CA ASP A 278 -8.18 -21.24 -9.16
C ASP A 278 -9.25 -21.94 -8.31
N ARG A 279 -9.94 -22.95 -8.90
CA ARG A 279 -10.92 -23.74 -8.17
C ARG A 279 -10.29 -24.54 -7.05
N ASP A 280 -9.14 -25.17 -7.31
CA ASP A 280 -8.44 -26.01 -6.34
C ASP A 280 -7.94 -25.18 -5.16
N ALA A 281 -7.42 -23.96 -5.43
CA ALA A 281 -7.01 -23.03 -4.40
C ALA A 281 -8.18 -22.65 -3.47
N MET A 282 -9.34 -22.31 -4.04
CA MET A 282 -10.52 -21.92 -3.27
C MET A 282 -11.21 -23.12 -2.61
N ALA A 283 -11.31 -24.26 -3.29
CA ALA A 283 -11.88 -25.47 -2.71
C ALA A 283 -11.11 -25.96 -1.49
N SER A 284 -9.77 -25.93 -1.59
CA SER A 284 -8.89 -26.25 -0.44
C SER A 284 -9.07 -25.29 0.71
N ALA A 285 -9.14 -23.97 0.44
CA ALA A 285 -9.29 -22.95 1.47
C ALA A 285 -10.67 -22.97 2.16
N MET A 286 -11.68 -23.55 1.52
CA MET A 286 -13.04 -23.67 2.03
C MET A 286 -13.39 -25.09 2.51
N ALA A 287 -12.43 -26.01 2.45
CA ALA A 287 -12.63 -27.42 2.79
C ALA A 287 -13.80 -28.08 2.00
N LEU A 288 -13.95 -27.73 0.71
CA LEU A 288 -14.98 -28.28 -0.14
C LEU A 288 -14.62 -29.70 -0.58
N THR A 289 -15.65 -30.55 -0.74
CA THR A 289 -15.49 -31.86 -1.42
C THR A 289 -15.28 -31.68 -2.92
N GLU A 290 -14.78 -32.69 -3.61
CA GLU A 290 -14.60 -32.65 -5.07
C GLU A 290 -15.89 -32.32 -5.82
N ASP A 291 -17.04 -32.86 -5.38
CA ASP A 291 -18.33 -32.60 -6.01
C ASP A 291 -18.82 -31.16 -5.77
N GLN A 292 -18.57 -30.60 -4.59
CA GLN A 292 -18.82 -29.19 -4.30
C GLN A 292 -17.94 -28.28 -5.15
N ALA A 293 -16.65 -28.61 -5.30
CA ALA A 293 -15.72 -27.85 -6.15
C ALA A 293 -16.16 -27.82 -7.63
N LYS A 294 -16.75 -28.92 -8.14
CA LYS A 294 -17.31 -28.97 -9.51
C LYS A 294 -18.47 -28.00 -9.72
N VAL A 295 -19.22 -27.68 -8.65
CA VAL A 295 -20.35 -26.73 -8.72
C VAL A 295 -19.84 -25.32 -9.05
N ILE A 296 -18.69 -24.91 -8.53
CA ILE A 296 -18.10 -23.58 -8.78
C ILE A 296 -17.97 -23.29 -10.27
N ALA A 297 -17.52 -24.29 -11.08
CA ALA A 297 -17.37 -24.14 -12.52
C ALA A 297 -18.72 -23.99 -13.28
N ARG A 298 -19.81 -24.42 -12.67
CA ARG A 298 -21.15 -24.44 -13.27
C ARG A 298 -22.05 -23.30 -12.85
N LEU A 299 -21.57 -22.42 -11.97
CA LEU A 299 -22.33 -21.25 -11.53
C LEU A 299 -22.67 -20.35 -12.73
N LYS A 300 -23.90 -19.86 -12.77
CA LYS A 300 -24.35 -18.90 -13.77
C LYS A 300 -23.88 -17.50 -13.40
N VAL A 301 -23.92 -16.58 -14.36
CA VAL A 301 -23.64 -15.14 -14.11
C VAL A 301 -24.59 -14.64 -13.00
N GLY A 302 -24.03 -13.98 -12.00
CA GLY A 302 -24.75 -13.45 -10.84
C GLY A 302 -24.99 -14.47 -9.72
N GLN A 303 -24.60 -15.73 -9.89
CA GLN A 303 -24.61 -16.73 -8.80
C GLN A 303 -23.27 -16.74 -8.07
N ALA A 304 -23.31 -16.98 -6.77
CA ALA A 304 -22.15 -17.13 -5.90
C ALA A 304 -22.39 -18.20 -4.84
N ILE A 305 -21.33 -18.70 -4.29
CA ILE A 305 -21.27 -19.54 -3.09
C ILE A 305 -20.58 -18.78 -1.99
#